data_87c586af20ee29c4b317e17cf75f30ed
#
_entry.id   87c586af20ee29c4b317e17cf75f30ed
#
_cell.length_a   1.000
_cell.length_b   1.000
_cell.length_c   1.000
_cell.angle_alpha   90.00
_cell.angle_beta   90.00
_cell.angle_gamma   90.00
#
_symmetry.space_group_name_H-M   'P 1'
#
loop_
_entity.id
_entity.type
_entity.pdbx_description
1 polymer ?
#
loop_
_entity_poly.entity_id
_entity_poly.type
_entity_poly.pdbx_seq_one_letter_code
_entity_poly.pdbx_strand_id
1 'polypeptide(L)'
;DSMQRLLETLSAKPGDAVFVIADKKYVALTAMGQLRLRLGKQLNLIDSKRYDLLWVTEFPLLEWSDEENRFLAMHHPFTNVMEEDIPLMDTDPGAVRAKAYDLVMNGVEMGSGSIRIHQRLHQGTGVGPVRLPAGRVPIRHAAARRFCLRH
;
A
#
# COMPACT_ATOMS: atom_id res chain seq x y z
N ASP A 1 -7.33 -30.26 13.85
CA ASP A 1 -6.13 -29.61 14.35
C ASP A 1 -5.80 -28.36 13.52
N SER A 2 -5.54 -27.23 14.20
CA SER A 2 -5.33 -25.93 13.52
C SER A 2 -4.11 -25.95 12.59
N MET A 3 -3.07 -26.68 12.97
CA MET A 3 -1.84 -26.85 12.16
C MET A 3 -2.15 -27.61 10.86
N GLN A 4 -2.92 -28.66 10.94
CA GLN A 4 -3.29 -29.46 9.77
C GLN A 4 -4.13 -28.65 8.77
N ARG A 5 -5.09 -27.85 9.26
CA ARG A 5 -5.89 -26.92 8.44
C ARG A 5 -5.01 -25.85 7.76
N LEU A 6 -3.98 -25.36 8.47
CA LEU A 6 -3.02 -24.40 7.91
C LEU A 6 -2.25 -25.03 6.74
N LEU A 7 -1.69 -26.24 6.94
CA LEU A 7 -0.94 -26.96 5.91
C LEU A 7 -1.81 -27.29 4.69
N GLU A 8 -3.05 -27.72 4.91
CA GLU A 8 -4.03 -27.97 3.84
C GLU A 8 -4.34 -26.70 3.05
N THR A 9 -4.57 -25.57 3.74
CA THR A 9 -4.86 -24.28 3.10
C THR A 9 -3.69 -23.81 2.23
N LEU A 10 -2.45 -24.04 2.68
CA LEU A 10 -1.23 -23.70 1.94
C LEU A 10 -0.85 -24.77 0.89
N SER A 11 -1.59 -25.89 0.81
CA SER A 11 -1.26 -27.03 -0.03
C SER A 11 0.18 -27.53 0.19
N ALA A 12 0.66 -27.44 1.43
CA ALA A 12 2.02 -27.80 1.82
C ALA A 12 2.24 -29.32 1.74
N LYS A 13 3.39 -29.73 1.22
CA LYS A 13 3.79 -31.12 1.04
C LYS A 13 4.95 -31.47 1.96
N PRO A 14 5.18 -32.77 2.25
CA PRO A 14 6.40 -33.19 2.94
C PRO A 14 7.66 -32.69 2.23
N GLY A 15 8.52 -32.02 2.97
CA GLY A 15 9.72 -31.37 2.43
C GLY A 15 9.58 -29.86 2.19
N ASP A 16 8.38 -29.31 2.24
CA ASP A 16 8.17 -27.86 2.14
C ASP A 16 8.50 -27.17 3.47
N ALA A 17 9.04 -25.95 3.37
CA ALA A 17 9.24 -25.07 4.52
C ALA A 17 8.16 -23.97 4.50
N VAL A 18 7.42 -23.85 5.58
CA VAL A 18 6.39 -22.83 5.77
C VAL A 18 6.90 -21.76 6.72
N PHE A 19 6.92 -20.49 6.28
CA PHE A 19 7.33 -19.35 7.08
C PHE A 19 6.10 -18.58 7.52
N VAL A 20 5.99 -18.31 8.82
CA VAL A 20 4.90 -17.53 9.41
C VAL A 20 5.50 -16.35 10.16
N ILE A 21 5.01 -15.15 9.90
CA ILE A 21 5.40 -13.94 10.61
C ILE A 21 4.16 -13.34 11.26
N ALA A 22 4.23 -13.09 12.57
CA ALA A 22 3.17 -12.48 13.35
C ALA A 22 3.71 -11.20 14.00
N ASP A 23 3.20 -10.04 13.55
CA ASP A 23 3.55 -8.72 14.06
C ASP A 23 2.49 -7.72 13.59
N LYS A 24 2.68 -6.43 13.91
CA LYS A 24 1.89 -5.36 13.31
C LYS A 24 1.88 -5.51 11.78
N LYS A 25 0.73 -5.26 11.16
CA LYS A 25 0.51 -5.49 9.71
C LYS A 25 1.66 -5.00 8.82
N TYR A 26 2.15 -3.78 9.07
CA TYR A 26 3.24 -3.21 8.28
C TYR A 26 4.55 -3.98 8.43
N VAL A 27 4.92 -4.31 9.68
CA VAL A 27 6.16 -5.07 9.99
C VAL A 27 6.10 -6.45 9.36
N ALA A 28 5.00 -7.17 9.55
CA ALA A 28 4.81 -8.51 8.99
C ALA A 28 4.90 -8.53 7.46
N LEU A 29 4.20 -7.60 6.78
CA LEU A 29 4.22 -7.52 5.32
C LEU A 29 5.61 -7.14 4.77
N THR A 30 6.30 -6.20 5.42
CA THR A 30 7.65 -5.78 5.00
C THR A 30 8.66 -6.91 5.18
N ALA A 31 8.64 -7.56 6.35
CA ALA A 31 9.55 -8.67 6.65
C ALA A 31 9.32 -9.86 5.69
N MET A 32 8.06 -10.23 5.44
CA MET A 32 7.72 -11.31 4.51
C MET A 32 8.14 -10.96 3.08
N GLY A 33 7.95 -9.71 2.64
CA GLY A 33 8.40 -9.23 1.33
C GLY A 33 9.93 -9.36 1.16
N GLN A 34 10.71 -8.95 2.16
CA GLN A 34 12.16 -9.07 2.16
C GLN A 34 12.62 -10.54 2.18
N LEU A 35 11.98 -11.38 2.99
CA LEU A 35 12.26 -12.81 3.03
C LEU A 35 12.03 -13.46 1.66
N ARG A 36 10.89 -13.16 1.01
CA ARG A 36 10.56 -13.67 -0.33
C ARG A 36 11.63 -13.30 -1.35
N LEU A 37 12.06 -12.04 -1.37
CA LEU A 37 13.11 -11.57 -2.29
C LEU A 37 14.45 -12.25 -2.03
N ARG A 38 14.80 -12.42 -0.76
CA ARG A 38 16.03 -13.10 -0.36
C ARG A 38 16.04 -14.57 -0.79
N LEU A 39 14.97 -15.29 -0.51
CA LEU A 39 14.81 -16.69 -0.90
C LEU A 39 14.80 -16.85 -2.43
N GLY A 40 14.08 -15.99 -3.14
CA GLY A 40 14.06 -15.97 -4.61
C GLY A 40 15.46 -15.85 -5.23
N LYS A 41 16.30 -14.99 -4.64
CA LYS A 41 17.71 -14.83 -5.07
C LYS A 41 18.58 -16.04 -4.68
N GLN A 42 18.49 -16.49 -3.42
CA GLN A 42 19.33 -17.60 -2.92
C GLN A 42 19.05 -18.92 -3.61
N LEU A 43 17.78 -19.16 -3.94
CA LEU A 43 17.35 -20.39 -4.62
C LEU A 43 17.36 -20.27 -6.16
N ASN A 44 17.83 -19.13 -6.68
CA ASN A 44 17.91 -18.85 -8.11
C ASN A 44 16.56 -19.04 -8.85
N LEU A 45 15.47 -18.63 -8.21
CA LEU A 45 14.10 -18.74 -8.74
C LEU A 45 13.70 -17.56 -9.64
N ILE A 46 14.51 -16.52 -9.69
CA ILE A 46 14.23 -15.31 -10.46
C ILE A 46 14.82 -15.46 -11.86
N ASP A 47 13.97 -15.60 -12.87
CA ASP A 47 14.39 -15.61 -14.28
C ASP A 47 14.65 -14.17 -14.74
N SER A 48 15.92 -13.85 -14.99
CA SER A 48 16.36 -12.50 -15.43
C SER A 48 15.93 -12.16 -16.87
N LYS A 49 15.46 -13.13 -17.65
CA LYS A 49 14.99 -12.94 -19.02
C LYS A 49 13.48 -12.71 -19.11
N ARG A 50 12.77 -12.91 -18.01
CA ARG A 50 11.34 -12.71 -17.94
C ARG A 50 11.02 -11.29 -17.45
N TYR A 51 10.09 -10.65 -18.13
CA TYR A 51 9.59 -9.30 -17.80
C TYR A 51 8.12 -9.41 -17.41
N ASP A 52 7.84 -9.22 -16.12
CA ASP A 52 6.48 -9.23 -15.59
C ASP A 52 6.09 -7.81 -15.19
N LEU A 53 5.00 -7.32 -15.77
CA LEU A 53 4.41 -6.02 -15.45
C LEU A 53 3.19 -6.21 -14.56
N LEU A 54 3.02 -5.31 -13.59
CA LEU A 54 1.83 -5.25 -12.77
C LEU A 54 1.52 -3.80 -12.38
N TRP A 55 0.25 -3.55 -12.11
CA TRP A 55 -0.21 -2.31 -11.50
C TRP A 55 -0.35 -2.50 -9.98
N VAL A 56 0.19 -1.56 -9.22
CA VAL A 56 -0.08 -1.41 -7.79
C VAL A 56 -1.07 -0.28 -7.65
N THR A 57 -2.20 -0.56 -7.00
CA THR A 57 -3.30 0.39 -6.84
C THR A 57 -3.82 0.36 -5.39
N GLU A 58 -4.82 1.19 -5.09
CA GLU A 58 -5.46 1.23 -3.76
C GLU A 58 -4.47 1.56 -2.62
N PHE A 59 -3.56 2.47 -2.87
CA PHE A 59 -2.66 2.97 -1.84
C PHE A 59 -3.44 3.66 -0.70
N PRO A 60 -3.00 3.55 0.56
CA PRO A 60 -3.53 4.38 1.62
C PRO A 60 -3.37 5.86 1.28
N LEU A 61 -4.40 6.67 1.53
CA LEU A 61 -4.32 8.12 1.35
C LEU A 61 -3.48 8.75 2.45
N LEU A 62 -3.66 8.26 3.68
CA LEU A 62 -3.07 8.78 4.90
C LEU A 62 -2.30 7.70 5.65
N GLU A 63 -1.26 8.10 6.35
CA GLU A 63 -0.47 7.26 7.26
C GLU A 63 -0.36 7.93 8.62
N TRP A 64 -0.54 7.15 9.69
CA TRP A 64 -0.38 7.65 11.05
C TRP A 64 1.10 7.88 11.36
N SER A 65 1.43 9.05 11.87
CA SER A 65 2.75 9.39 12.37
C SER A 65 2.74 9.38 13.90
N ASP A 66 3.48 8.46 14.50
CA ASP A 66 3.66 8.40 15.95
C ASP A 66 4.46 9.63 16.46
N GLU A 67 5.35 10.19 15.64
CA GLU A 67 6.16 11.36 15.99
C GLU A 67 5.30 12.63 16.06
N GLU A 68 4.39 12.81 15.09
CA GLU A 68 3.54 14.00 15.00
C GLU A 68 2.16 13.81 15.64
N ASN A 69 1.85 12.58 16.09
CA ASN A 69 0.56 12.19 16.67
C ASN A 69 -0.64 12.61 15.80
N ARG A 70 -0.52 12.43 14.48
CA ARG A 70 -1.54 12.76 13.50
C ARG A 70 -1.40 11.96 12.20
N PHE A 71 -2.44 11.99 11.38
CA PHE A 71 -2.38 11.48 10.01
C PHE A 71 -1.63 12.43 9.08
N LEU A 72 -0.75 11.87 8.26
CA LEU A 72 0.00 12.56 7.21
C LEU A 72 -0.39 12.00 5.84
N ALA A 73 -0.36 12.85 4.81
CA ALA A 73 -0.54 12.39 3.45
C ALA A 73 0.61 11.46 3.05
N MET A 74 0.27 10.25 2.58
CA MET A 74 1.26 9.23 2.27
C MET A 74 2.10 9.56 1.04
N HIS A 75 1.47 10.10 -0.01
CA HIS A 75 2.13 10.43 -1.28
C HIS A 75 2.16 11.95 -1.49
N HIS A 76 1.02 12.52 -1.78
CA HIS A 76 0.92 13.95 -2.09
C HIS A 76 -0.39 14.51 -1.53
N PRO A 77 -0.38 15.70 -0.90
CA PRO A 77 -1.57 16.26 -0.22
C PRO A 77 -2.74 16.53 -1.16
N PHE A 78 -2.50 16.66 -2.47
CA PHE A 78 -3.56 16.88 -3.47
C PHE A 78 -3.97 15.60 -4.20
N THR A 79 -3.60 14.43 -3.71
CA THR A 79 -4.10 13.17 -4.25
C THR A 79 -5.58 13.00 -3.91
N ASN A 80 -6.39 12.64 -4.92
CA ASN A 80 -7.81 12.42 -4.73
C ASN A 80 -8.08 11.10 -3.99
N VAL A 81 -9.17 11.08 -3.24
CA VAL A 81 -9.66 9.92 -2.51
C VAL A 81 -10.52 9.04 -3.44
N MET A 82 -10.56 7.74 -3.18
CA MET A 82 -11.56 6.85 -3.80
C MET A 82 -12.95 7.29 -3.38
N GLU A 83 -13.90 7.38 -4.32
CA GLU A 83 -15.22 7.95 -4.07
C GLU A 83 -16.00 7.19 -3.00
N GLU A 84 -15.88 5.86 -3.00
CA GLU A 84 -16.50 4.99 -2.01
C GLU A 84 -15.94 5.18 -0.60
N ASP A 85 -14.72 5.72 -0.46
CA ASP A 85 -14.05 5.90 0.83
C ASP A 85 -14.26 7.30 1.42
N ILE A 86 -14.94 8.21 0.72
CA ILE A 86 -15.21 9.57 1.21
C ILE A 86 -15.87 9.57 2.61
N PRO A 87 -16.87 8.71 2.90
CA PRO A 87 -17.46 8.65 4.24
C PRO A 87 -16.50 8.22 5.35
N LEU A 88 -15.40 7.53 5.00
CA LEU A 88 -14.40 7.07 5.96
C LEU A 88 -13.46 8.18 6.41
N MET A 89 -13.41 9.30 5.70
CA MET A 89 -12.52 10.42 6.04
C MET A 89 -12.72 10.93 7.47
N ASP A 90 -13.95 10.89 7.96
CA ASP A 90 -14.31 11.37 9.31
C ASP A 90 -14.34 10.24 10.36
N THR A 91 -14.52 8.99 9.94
CA THR A 91 -14.73 7.86 10.86
C THR A 91 -13.52 6.96 11.00
N ASP A 92 -12.79 6.69 9.90
CA ASP A 92 -11.58 5.86 9.87
C ASP A 92 -10.60 6.35 8.79
N PRO A 93 -9.91 7.47 9.04
CA PRO A 93 -8.97 8.05 8.06
C PRO A 93 -7.85 7.10 7.61
N GLY A 94 -7.49 6.13 8.47
CA GLY A 94 -6.45 5.14 8.19
C GLY A 94 -6.85 4.10 7.14
N ALA A 95 -8.15 3.89 6.93
CA ALA A 95 -8.68 2.95 5.93
C ALA A 95 -8.91 3.60 4.56
N VAL A 96 -8.80 4.93 4.44
CA VAL A 96 -9.08 5.68 3.21
C VAL A 96 -8.03 5.40 2.15
N ARG A 97 -8.48 5.04 0.93
CA ARG A 97 -7.60 4.76 -0.21
C ARG A 97 -7.46 5.97 -1.14
N ALA A 98 -6.27 6.09 -1.70
CA ALA A 98 -5.91 7.12 -2.68
C ALA A 98 -6.19 6.66 -4.11
N LYS A 99 -6.58 7.56 -5.00
CA LYS A 99 -6.55 7.37 -6.45
C LYS A 99 -5.11 7.54 -6.96
N ALA A 100 -4.24 6.62 -6.54
CA ALA A 100 -2.85 6.55 -6.94
C ALA A 100 -2.53 5.17 -7.51
N TYR A 101 -1.56 5.10 -8.39
CA TYR A 101 -1.17 3.87 -9.07
C TYR A 101 0.31 3.92 -9.46
N ASP A 102 0.96 2.75 -9.38
CA ASP A 102 2.32 2.55 -9.84
C ASP A 102 2.36 1.42 -10.86
N LEU A 103 3.11 1.62 -11.94
CA LEU A 103 3.49 0.56 -12.86
C LEU A 103 4.80 -0.05 -12.38
N VAL A 104 4.78 -1.33 -12.10
CA VAL A 104 5.94 -2.07 -11.58
C VAL A 104 6.34 -3.15 -12.56
N MET A 105 7.63 -3.27 -12.85
CA MET A 105 8.22 -4.35 -13.65
C MET A 105 9.29 -5.06 -12.83
N ASN A 106 9.14 -6.37 -12.66
CA ASN A 106 10.08 -7.21 -11.89
C ASN A 106 10.44 -6.65 -10.51
N GLY A 107 9.46 -6.01 -9.83
CA GLY A 107 9.66 -5.40 -8.52
C GLY A 107 10.31 -4.02 -8.53
N VAL A 108 10.51 -3.41 -9.69
CA VAL A 108 11.00 -2.03 -9.85
C VAL A 108 9.88 -1.14 -10.35
N GLU A 109 9.66 -0.02 -9.66
CA GLU A 109 8.71 1.01 -10.11
C GLU A 109 9.22 1.65 -11.40
N MET A 110 8.45 1.52 -12.48
CA MET A 110 8.74 2.09 -13.78
C MET A 110 8.15 3.49 -13.94
N GLY A 111 7.06 3.75 -13.24
CA GLY A 111 6.39 5.03 -13.23
C GLY A 111 5.19 5.02 -12.31
N SER A 112 4.78 6.19 -11.86
CA SER A 112 3.67 6.37 -10.94
C SER A 112 2.77 7.53 -11.35
N GLY A 113 1.54 7.51 -10.87
CA GLY A 113 0.61 8.58 -11.08
C GLY A 113 -0.48 8.65 -10.03
N SER A 114 -1.18 9.78 -10.00
CA SER A 114 -2.35 9.93 -9.17
C SER A 114 -3.34 10.93 -9.78
N ILE A 115 -4.62 10.71 -9.50
CA ILE A 115 -5.66 11.68 -9.82
C ILE A 115 -5.62 12.76 -8.74
N ARG A 116 -5.57 14.02 -9.16
CA ARG A 116 -5.53 15.16 -8.26
C ARG A 116 -6.93 15.60 -7.89
N ILE A 117 -7.08 16.16 -6.69
CA ILE A 117 -8.31 16.84 -6.26
C ILE A 117 -8.52 18.02 -7.21
N HIS A 118 -9.61 18.00 -7.98
CA HIS A 118 -10.06 19.19 -8.67
C HIS A 118 -10.66 20.15 -7.65
N GLN A 119 -9.97 21.25 -7.37
CA GLN A 119 -10.63 22.42 -6.79
C GLN A 119 -11.60 22.97 -7.84
N ARG A 120 -12.77 22.37 -7.95
CA ARG A 120 -13.90 23.11 -8.48
C ARG A 120 -14.23 24.16 -7.43
N LEU A 121 -13.93 25.41 -7.74
CA LEU A 121 -14.53 26.55 -7.07
C LEU A 121 -16.05 26.36 -7.15
N HIS A 122 -16.62 25.83 -6.08
CA HIS A 122 -18.02 25.48 -6.04
C HIS A 122 -18.87 26.74 -5.95
N GLN A 123 -19.54 27.02 -7.06
CA GLN A 123 -20.88 27.56 -6.96
C GLN A 123 -21.85 26.37 -6.77
N GLY A 124 -22.28 26.12 -5.55
CA GLY A 124 -23.60 25.59 -5.23
C GLY A 124 -23.82 24.06 -5.27
N THR A 125 -23.01 23.21 -4.65
CA THR A 125 -23.49 21.92 -4.13
C THR A 125 -22.71 21.56 -2.87
N GLY A 126 -23.43 21.29 -1.79
CA GLY A 126 -23.01 21.24 -0.40
C GLY A 126 -22.01 20.15 0.03
N VAL A 127 -20.96 19.94 -0.73
CA VAL A 127 -19.77 19.24 -0.22
C VAL A 127 -18.75 20.33 0.07
N GLY A 128 -18.66 20.70 1.34
CA GLY A 128 -17.70 21.69 1.82
C GLY A 128 -16.27 21.27 1.47
N PRO A 129 -15.31 22.23 1.43
CA PRO A 129 -13.93 21.91 1.19
C PRO A 129 -13.48 20.88 2.24
N VAL A 130 -12.93 19.75 1.78
CA VAL A 130 -12.22 18.81 2.66
C VAL A 130 -11.17 19.64 3.39
N ARG A 131 -11.41 19.97 4.65
CA ARG A 131 -10.42 20.62 5.51
C ARG A 131 -9.36 19.57 5.82
N LEU A 132 -8.34 19.53 4.98
CA LEU A 132 -7.09 18.91 5.41
C LEU A 132 -6.64 19.68 6.65
N PRO A 133 -6.28 18.99 7.75
CA PRO A 133 -5.80 19.67 8.94
C PRO A 133 -4.66 20.62 8.53
N ALA A 134 -4.78 21.88 8.93
CA ALA A 134 -3.82 22.93 8.63
C ALA A 134 -2.50 22.64 9.35
N GLY A 135 -1.62 21.90 8.70
CA GLY A 135 -0.26 21.66 9.12
C GLY A 135 0.63 21.67 7.89
N ARG A 136 1.72 22.39 7.95
CA ARG A 136 2.76 22.35 6.92
C ARG A 136 3.19 20.89 6.71
N VAL A 137 2.85 20.32 5.56
CA VAL A 137 3.28 18.98 5.17
C VAL A 137 4.73 19.08 4.71
N PRO A 138 5.72 18.58 5.44
CA PRO A 138 7.07 18.49 4.92
C PRO A 138 7.08 17.44 3.82
N ILE A 139 7.49 17.83 2.62
CA ILE A 139 7.72 16.91 1.52
C ILE A 139 8.92 16.06 1.89
N ARG A 140 8.69 14.87 2.45
CA ARG A 140 9.73 13.85 2.57
C ARG A 140 9.56 12.86 1.44
N HIS A 141 10.53 12.79 0.56
CA HIS A 141 10.70 11.67 -0.36
C HIS A 141 11.04 10.42 0.43
N ALA A 142 10.03 9.70 0.89
CA ALA A 142 10.22 8.36 1.42
C ALA A 142 9.95 7.38 0.28
N ALA A 143 10.99 6.69 -0.16
CA ALA A 143 10.87 5.54 -1.05
C ALA A 143 10.17 4.40 -0.29
N ALA A 144 8.85 4.44 -0.20
CA ALA A 144 8.06 3.38 0.37
C ALA A 144 7.85 2.29 -0.69
N ARG A 145 8.70 1.27 -0.66
CA ARG A 145 8.48 0.03 -1.42
C ARG A 145 7.39 -0.77 -0.72
N ARG A 146 6.15 -0.58 -1.08
CA ARG A 146 5.03 -1.43 -0.64
C ARG A 146 4.61 -2.32 -1.78
N PHE A 147 4.73 -3.62 -1.58
CA PHE A 147 4.16 -4.62 -2.47
C PHE A 147 2.83 -5.08 -1.90
N CYS A 148 1.74 -4.76 -2.59
CA CYS A 148 0.47 -5.43 -2.41
C CYS A 148 0.25 -6.32 -3.64
N LEU A 149 0.47 -7.64 -3.49
CA LEU A 149 0.12 -8.61 -4.52
C LEU A 149 -1.34 -9.01 -4.30
N ARG A 150 -2.21 -8.66 -5.23
CA ARG A 150 -3.48 -9.36 -5.44
C ARG A 150 -3.33 -10.30 -6.64
N HIS A 151 -3.68 -11.55 -6.42
CA HIS A 151 -3.99 -12.52 -7.47
C HIS A 151 -5.43 -12.32 -7.92
#